data_0fdf21ce93f954889db8a12804245c03
#
_entry.id   0fdf21ce93f954889db8a12804245c03
#
_cell.length_a   1.000
_cell.length_b   1.000
_cell.length_c   1.000
_cell.angle_alpha   90.00
_cell.angle_beta   90.00
_cell.angle_gamma   90.00
#
_symmetry.space_group_name_H-M   'P 1'
#
loop_
_entity.id
_entity.type
_entity.pdbx_description
1 polymer ?
#
loop_
_entity_poly.entity_id
_entity_poly.type
_entity_poly.pdbx_seq_one_letter_code
_entity_poly.pdbx_strand_id
1 'polypeptide(L)'
;MKYYIVALFDEETYQVISPIQRNMSKKFRANRNSPVPFIPLSCVEVQNPDKLLPIIDKIIAPYKSFRIDANDLVYLFEPTKSINLKMDNKGYITRLSRCLCDILSLNGFSVKSFDENFISLANLSYISKDYKKQDVKLNFPDIYDKDNYIKLRVKSIEIWKLPTVKKNIPIKSYTLKDF
;
A
#
# COMPACT_ATOMS: atom_id res chain seq x y z
N MET A 1 16.90 11.43 1.96
CA MET A 1 15.44 11.55 1.79
C MET A 1 14.83 10.17 1.72
N LYS A 2 13.57 10.02 2.17
CA LYS A 2 12.86 8.73 2.14
C LYS A 2 11.82 8.73 1.03
N TYR A 3 11.71 7.59 0.36
CA TYR A 3 10.76 7.37 -0.73
C TYR A 3 10.00 6.06 -0.48
N TYR A 4 8.68 6.09 -0.66
CA TYR A 4 7.85 4.89 -0.69
C TYR A 4 7.67 4.43 -2.13
N ILE A 5 7.84 3.14 -2.35
CA ILE A 5 7.38 2.46 -3.55
C ILE A 5 6.05 1.82 -3.19
N VAL A 6 4.99 2.22 -3.87
CA VAL A 6 3.62 1.83 -3.53
C VAL A 6 2.89 1.23 -4.72
N ALA A 7 2.01 0.27 -4.46
CA ALA A 7 1.08 -0.25 -5.46
C ALA A 7 -0.28 0.43 -5.29
N LEU A 8 -0.87 0.81 -6.41
CA LEU A 8 -2.17 1.47 -6.50
C LEU A 8 -3.14 0.62 -7.31
N PHE A 9 -4.43 0.89 -7.10
CA PHE A 9 -5.52 0.12 -7.68
C PHE A 9 -6.12 0.79 -8.92
N ASP A 10 -6.93 0.03 -9.64
CA ASP A 10 -7.79 0.58 -10.67
C ASP A 10 -9.02 1.29 -10.07
N GLU A 11 -9.76 1.97 -10.93
CA GLU A 11 -10.90 2.78 -10.50
C GLU A 11 -12.04 1.92 -9.91
N GLU A 12 -12.31 0.76 -10.49
CA GLU A 12 -13.31 -0.18 -9.97
C GLU A 12 -12.98 -0.62 -8.55
N THR A 13 -11.72 -0.94 -8.30
CA THR A 13 -11.22 -1.30 -6.97
C THR A 13 -11.36 -0.15 -5.99
N TYR A 14 -11.05 1.10 -6.41
CA TYR A 14 -11.24 2.27 -5.55
C TYR A 14 -12.70 2.51 -5.20
N GLN A 15 -13.64 2.21 -6.08
CA GLN A 15 -15.07 2.28 -5.77
C GLN A 15 -15.46 1.30 -4.66
N VAL A 16 -14.85 0.13 -4.60
CA VAL A 16 -15.05 -0.87 -3.54
C VAL A 16 -14.40 -0.45 -2.22
N ILE A 17 -13.17 0.07 -2.27
CA ILE A 17 -12.40 0.41 -1.05
C ILE A 17 -12.83 1.75 -0.43
N SER A 18 -13.28 2.72 -1.22
CA SER A 18 -13.61 4.06 -0.73
C SER A 18 -14.65 4.10 0.39
N PRO A 19 -15.73 3.30 0.36
CA PRO A 19 -16.66 3.20 1.47
C PRO A 19 -16.00 2.67 2.75
N ILE A 20 -15.12 1.69 2.63
CA ILE A 20 -14.35 1.11 3.74
C ILE A 20 -13.45 2.18 4.34
N GLN A 21 -12.68 2.88 3.51
CA GLN A 21 -11.81 3.98 3.93
C GLN A 21 -12.59 5.05 4.69
N ARG A 22 -13.72 5.50 4.16
CA ARG A 22 -14.58 6.51 4.80
C ARG A 22 -15.09 6.06 6.17
N ASN A 23 -15.56 4.84 6.26
CA ASN A 23 -16.10 4.27 7.50
C ASN A 23 -15.00 4.18 8.56
N MET A 24 -13.85 3.60 8.21
CA MET A 24 -12.72 3.45 9.13
C MET A 24 -12.11 4.80 9.51
N SER A 25 -12.02 5.74 8.57
CA SER A 25 -11.54 7.11 8.84
C SER A 25 -12.40 7.85 9.86
N LYS A 26 -13.73 7.69 9.79
CA LYS A 26 -14.66 8.25 10.79
C LYS A 26 -14.47 7.58 12.14
N LYS A 27 -14.43 6.25 12.16
CA LYS A 27 -14.31 5.46 13.39
C LYS A 27 -13.04 5.80 14.17
N PHE A 28 -11.90 5.92 13.50
CA PHE A 28 -10.61 6.15 14.12
C PHE A 28 -10.13 7.61 14.05
N ARG A 29 -10.98 8.54 13.59
CA ARG A 29 -10.64 9.97 13.45
C ARG A 29 -9.36 10.19 12.66
N ALA A 30 -9.27 9.56 11.48
CA ALA A 30 -8.12 9.65 10.61
C ALA A 30 -7.87 11.06 10.08
N ASN A 31 -6.65 11.31 9.64
CA ASN A 31 -6.28 12.57 9.02
C ASN A 31 -7.09 12.80 7.74
N ARG A 32 -7.66 13.99 7.59
CA ARG A 32 -8.45 14.37 6.41
C ARG A 32 -7.64 14.36 5.11
N ASN A 33 -6.34 14.55 5.20
CA ASN A 33 -5.41 14.58 4.08
C ASN A 33 -4.70 13.24 3.86
N SER A 34 -5.30 12.13 4.31
CA SER A 34 -4.77 10.81 3.98
C SER A 34 -4.77 10.59 2.47
N PRO A 35 -3.75 9.94 1.92
CA PRO A 35 -3.73 9.58 0.51
C PRO A 35 -4.84 8.57 0.19
N VAL A 36 -5.04 8.32 -1.10
CA VAL A 36 -5.86 7.18 -1.55
C VAL A 36 -5.31 5.89 -0.95
N PRO A 37 -6.13 4.87 -0.73
CA PRO A 37 -5.66 3.56 -0.28
C PRO A 37 -4.56 3.01 -1.18
N PHE A 38 -3.51 2.45 -0.59
CA PHE A 38 -2.34 1.94 -1.31
C PHE A 38 -1.70 0.77 -0.56
N ILE A 39 -0.85 0.01 -1.26
CA ILE A 39 -0.01 -1.03 -0.65
C ILE A 39 1.43 -0.53 -0.63
N PRO A 40 2.04 -0.30 0.54
CA PRO A 40 3.46 0.00 0.62
C PRO A 40 4.28 -1.27 0.34
N LEU A 41 5.16 -1.20 -0.67
CA LEU A 41 6.01 -2.32 -1.08
C LEU A 41 7.38 -2.25 -0.40
N SER A 42 7.97 -1.06 -0.36
CA SER A 42 9.24 -0.79 0.30
C SER A 42 9.42 0.69 0.60
N CYS A 43 10.30 0.99 1.56
CA CYS A 43 10.75 2.34 1.84
C CYS A 43 12.26 2.41 1.56
N VAL A 44 12.68 3.36 0.73
CA VAL A 44 14.08 3.51 0.32
C VAL A 44 14.60 4.86 0.80
N GLU A 45 15.80 4.86 1.38
CA GLU A 45 16.49 6.09 1.75
C GLU A 45 17.60 6.37 0.75
N VAL A 46 17.49 7.49 0.04
CA VAL A 46 18.46 7.91 -0.98
C VAL A 46 18.50 9.44 -1.08
N GLN A 47 19.67 10.00 -1.40
CA GLN A 47 19.81 11.44 -1.59
C GLN A 47 19.30 11.89 -2.97
N ASN A 48 19.69 11.16 -4.01
CA ASN A 48 19.29 11.43 -5.38
C ASN A 48 18.43 10.28 -5.94
N PRO A 49 17.15 10.49 -6.20
CA PRO A 49 16.24 9.48 -6.72
C PRO A 49 16.57 9.04 -8.15
N ASP A 50 17.31 9.84 -8.93
CA ASP A 50 17.64 9.51 -10.33
C ASP A 50 18.45 8.22 -10.46
N LYS A 51 19.23 7.87 -9.42
CA LYS A 51 19.96 6.61 -9.38
C LYS A 51 19.07 5.40 -9.14
N LEU A 52 17.93 5.63 -8.50
CA LEU A 52 16.95 4.60 -8.15
C LEU A 52 16.06 4.22 -9.35
N LEU A 53 15.67 5.22 -10.16
CA LEU A 53 14.69 5.05 -11.22
C LEU A 53 15.03 3.98 -12.26
N PRO A 54 16.26 3.92 -12.82
CA PRO A 54 16.59 2.90 -13.83
C PRO A 54 16.52 1.47 -13.31
N ILE A 55 16.77 1.28 -12.01
CA ILE A 55 16.72 -0.05 -11.38
C ILE A 55 15.26 -0.46 -11.20
N ILE A 56 14.41 0.45 -10.70
CA ILE A 56 12.98 0.19 -10.54
C ILE A 56 12.32 -0.04 -11.89
N ASP A 57 12.68 0.71 -12.95
CA ASP A 57 12.20 0.51 -14.31
C ASP A 57 12.37 -0.95 -14.76
N LYS A 58 13.56 -1.52 -14.54
CA LYS A 58 13.86 -2.91 -14.90
C LYS A 58 13.08 -3.93 -14.07
N ILE A 59 12.89 -3.64 -12.78
CA ILE A 59 12.15 -4.54 -11.88
C ILE A 59 10.67 -4.59 -12.27
N ILE A 60 10.07 -3.44 -12.59
CA ILE A 60 8.63 -3.33 -12.87
C ILE A 60 8.29 -3.75 -14.30
N ALA A 61 9.20 -3.61 -15.25
CA ALA A 61 8.95 -3.87 -16.68
C ALA A 61 8.23 -5.19 -17.00
N PRO A 62 8.55 -6.34 -16.36
CA PRO A 62 7.86 -7.61 -16.65
C PRO A 62 6.48 -7.74 -16.02
N TYR A 63 6.11 -6.85 -15.11
CA TYR A 63 4.84 -6.96 -14.38
C TYR A 63 3.67 -6.40 -15.21
N LYS A 64 2.57 -7.13 -15.18
CA LYS A 64 1.26 -6.70 -15.68
C LYS A 64 0.33 -6.45 -14.51
N SER A 65 -0.83 -5.84 -14.77
CA SER A 65 -1.86 -5.70 -13.74
C SER A 65 -2.25 -7.06 -13.17
N PHE A 66 -2.45 -7.14 -11.87
CA PHE A 66 -2.73 -8.41 -11.18
C PHE A 66 -3.74 -8.21 -10.06
N ARG A 67 -4.37 -9.30 -9.65
CA ARG A 67 -5.33 -9.32 -8.54
C ARG A 67 -4.66 -9.70 -7.23
N ILE A 68 -5.23 -9.17 -6.15
CA ILE A 68 -4.92 -9.51 -4.78
C ILE A 68 -6.20 -9.80 -4.02
N ASP A 69 -6.07 -10.53 -2.93
CA ASP A 69 -7.17 -10.89 -2.03
C ASP A 69 -7.00 -10.17 -0.71
N ALA A 70 -7.96 -9.32 -0.35
CA ALA A 70 -7.99 -8.67 0.95
C ALA A 70 -8.98 -9.39 1.88
N ASN A 71 -8.65 -9.41 3.17
CA ASN A 71 -9.49 -9.99 4.21
C ASN A 71 -10.51 -8.98 4.72
N ASP A 72 -11.32 -9.38 5.67
CA ASP A 72 -12.31 -8.54 6.34
C ASP A 72 -11.79 -7.87 7.64
N LEU A 73 -10.49 -7.97 7.91
CA LEU A 73 -9.88 -7.45 9.14
C LEU A 73 -9.14 -6.13 8.92
N VAL A 74 -9.48 -5.15 9.73
CA VAL A 74 -8.79 -3.86 9.80
C VAL A 74 -8.07 -3.76 11.14
N TYR A 75 -6.83 -3.29 11.11
CA TYR A 75 -5.99 -3.10 12.29
C TYR A 75 -5.22 -1.79 12.23
N LEU A 76 -4.80 -1.31 13.40
CA LEU A 76 -3.95 -0.13 13.51
C LEU A 76 -2.49 -0.55 13.56
N PHE A 77 -1.66 0.10 12.75
CA PHE A 77 -0.23 -0.18 12.69
C PHE A 77 0.57 1.01 13.21
N GLU A 78 1.16 0.84 14.39
CA GLU A 78 1.85 1.92 15.11
C GLU A 78 3.08 2.47 14.38
N PRO A 79 3.94 1.64 13.74
CA PRO A 79 5.13 2.15 13.06
C PRO A 79 4.85 3.18 11.96
N THR A 80 3.74 3.04 11.25
CA THR A 80 3.33 3.98 10.20
C THR A 80 2.20 4.91 10.63
N LYS A 81 1.64 4.71 11.83
CA LYS A 81 0.44 5.39 12.33
C LYS A 81 -0.68 5.36 11.29
N SER A 82 -1.02 4.17 10.84
CA SER A 82 -2.01 3.97 9.77
C SER A 82 -3.08 2.97 10.16
N ILE A 83 -4.23 3.11 9.49
CA ILE A 83 -5.33 2.16 9.50
C ILE A 83 -5.11 1.24 8.31
N ASN A 84 -4.95 -0.05 8.56
CA ASN A 84 -4.60 -1.01 7.53
C ASN A 84 -5.66 -2.10 7.38
N LEU A 85 -5.95 -2.46 6.14
CA LEU A 85 -6.73 -3.63 5.81
C LEU A 85 -5.78 -4.81 5.56
N LYS A 86 -6.05 -5.92 6.22
CA LYS A 86 -5.27 -7.15 6.07
C LYS A 86 -5.51 -7.76 4.69
N MET A 87 -4.46 -8.33 4.11
CA MET A 87 -4.51 -9.00 2.81
C MET A 87 -3.69 -10.29 2.83
N ASP A 88 -3.96 -11.16 1.87
CA ASP A 88 -3.18 -12.36 1.68
C ASP A 88 -1.80 -12.03 1.11
N ASN A 89 -0.75 -12.51 1.78
CA ASN A 89 0.64 -12.32 1.39
C ASN A 89 1.10 -13.45 0.44
N LYS A 90 0.56 -13.46 -0.78
CA LYS A 90 0.87 -14.46 -1.81
C LYS A 90 0.91 -13.85 -3.21
N GLY A 91 1.48 -14.59 -4.15
CA GLY A 91 1.46 -14.25 -5.57
C GLY A 91 2.37 -13.09 -5.95
N TYR A 92 1.95 -12.31 -6.93
CA TYR A 92 2.77 -11.26 -7.53
C TYR A 92 3.12 -10.12 -6.59
N ILE A 93 2.23 -9.74 -5.67
CA ILE A 93 2.49 -8.63 -4.73
C ILE A 93 3.67 -8.95 -3.81
N THR A 94 3.70 -10.15 -3.23
CA THR A 94 4.79 -10.59 -2.36
C THR A 94 6.09 -10.74 -3.13
N ARG A 95 6.03 -11.29 -4.35
CA ARG A 95 7.20 -11.42 -5.21
C ARG A 95 7.78 -10.06 -5.59
N LEU A 96 6.93 -9.10 -5.98
CA LEU A 96 7.35 -7.75 -6.34
C LEU A 96 7.98 -7.03 -5.14
N SER A 97 7.36 -7.09 -3.97
CA SER A 97 7.87 -6.46 -2.75
C SER A 97 9.27 -7.01 -2.38
N ARG A 98 9.45 -8.34 -2.40
CA ARG A 98 10.75 -8.98 -2.15
C ARG A 98 11.78 -8.60 -3.21
N CYS A 99 11.43 -8.68 -4.47
CA CYS A 99 12.32 -8.36 -5.59
C CYS A 99 12.81 -6.90 -5.51
N LEU A 100 11.93 -5.95 -5.17
CA LEU A 100 12.30 -4.56 -4.94
C LEU A 100 13.31 -4.44 -3.78
N CYS A 101 13.01 -5.06 -2.64
CA CYS A 101 13.90 -4.99 -1.47
C CYS A 101 15.26 -5.61 -1.76
N ASP A 102 15.31 -6.79 -2.36
CA ASP A 102 16.55 -7.53 -2.62
C ASP A 102 17.42 -6.81 -3.64
N ILE A 103 16.85 -6.45 -4.80
CA ILE A 103 17.64 -5.82 -5.88
C ILE A 103 18.12 -4.43 -5.47
N LEU A 104 17.29 -3.63 -4.80
CA LEU A 104 17.72 -2.32 -4.35
C LEU A 104 18.80 -2.41 -3.26
N SER A 105 18.68 -3.35 -2.33
CA SER A 105 19.70 -3.60 -1.31
C SER A 105 21.02 -4.05 -1.94
N LEU A 106 20.99 -4.95 -2.93
CA LEU A 106 22.16 -5.39 -3.68
C LEU A 106 22.86 -4.26 -4.45
N ASN A 107 22.10 -3.25 -4.87
CA ASN A 107 22.63 -2.04 -5.50
C ASN A 107 23.07 -0.96 -4.49
N GLY A 108 23.15 -1.30 -3.21
CA GLY A 108 23.70 -0.43 -2.16
C GLY A 108 22.72 0.61 -1.60
N PHE A 109 21.43 0.49 -1.88
CA PHE A 109 20.42 1.38 -1.27
C PHE A 109 20.03 0.89 0.13
N SER A 110 19.79 1.84 1.02
CA SER A 110 19.18 1.55 2.33
C SER A 110 17.68 1.32 2.14
N VAL A 111 17.25 0.09 2.27
CA VAL A 111 15.87 -0.34 2.03
C VAL A 111 15.26 -0.87 3.32
N LYS A 112 14.07 -0.39 3.64
CA LYS A 112 13.22 -0.94 4.69
C LYS A 112 12.08 -1.72 4.05
N SER A 113 12.05 -3.02 4.31
CA SER A 113 10.94 -3.91 3.95
C SER A 113 9.82 -3.84 5.01
N PHE A 114 8.66 -4.33 4.63
CA PHE A 114 7.57 -4.64 5.55
C PHE A 114 7.51 -6.17 5.72
N ASP A 115 7.26 -6.63 6.94
CA ASP A 115 7.17 -8.07 7.24
C ASP A 115 6.04 -8.73 6.47
N GLU A 116 4.93 -8.02 6.33
CA GLU A 116 3.77 -8.43 5.52
C GLU A 116 3.28 -7.25 4.67
N ASN A 117 2.69 -7.57 3.51
CA ASN A 117 2.00 -6.57 2.73
C ASN A 117 0.61 -6.28 3.33
N PHE A 118 0.19 -5.04 3.27
CA PHE A 118 -1.11 -4.58 3.77
C PHE A 118 -1.62 -3.43 2.92
N ILE A 119 -2.91 -3.14 3.01
CA ILE A 119 -3.51 -1.99 2.35
C ILE A 119 -3.64 -0.88 3.38
N SER A 120 -2.89 0.19 3.19
CA SER A 120 -3.02 1.39 4.01
C SER A 120 -4.25 2.17 3.58
N LEU A 121 -5.24 2.29 4.47
CA LEU A 121 -6.50 2.97 4.20
C LEU A 121 -6.41 4.46 4.51
N ALA A 122 -5.81 4.83 5.64
CA ALA A 122 -5.68 6.21 6.07
C ALA A 122 -4.59 6.37 7.11
N ASN A 123 -4.10 7.60 7.27
CA ASN A 123 -3.09 7.95 8.26
C ASN A 123 -3.74 8.52 9.53
N LEU A 124 -3.08 8.28 10.66
CA LEU A 124 -3.47 8.78 11.96
C LEU A 124 -2.42 9.74 12.50
N SER A 125 -2.84 10.77 13.25
CA SER A 125 -1.91 11.65 13.95
C SER A 125 -1.32 10.95 15.18
N TYR A 126 -2.14 10.15 15.86
CA TYR A 126 -1.73 9.32 17.00
C TYR A 126 -2.62 8.09 17.09
N ILE A 127 -2.13 7.05 17.76
CA ILE A 127 -2.92 5.85 18.05
C ILE A 127 -3.21 5.86 19.55
N SER A 128 -4.49 5.93 19.91
CA SER A 128 -4.94 5.81 21.30
C SER A 128 -4.62 4.42 21.86
N LYS A 129 -4.28 4.37 23.16
CA LYS A 129 -4.04 3.09 23.84
C LYS A 129 -5.24 2.15 23.79
N ASP A 130 -6.45 2.72 23.76
CA ASP A 130 -7.70 1.95 23.72
C ASP A 130 -7.91 1.23 22.37
N TYR A 131 -7.28 1.71 21.31
CA TYR A 131 -7.38 1.12 19.96
C TYR A 131 -6.21 0.20 19.60
N LYS A 132 -5.11 0.17 20.39
CA LYS A 132 -3.90 -0.59 20.07
C LYS A 132 -4.08 -2.11 19.94
N LYS A 133 -5.19 -2.66 20.42
CA LYS A 133 -5.43 -4.11 20.50
C LYS A 133 -6.72 -4.56 19.80
N GLN A 134 -7.39 -3.70 19.06
CA GLN A 134 -8.66 -4.03 18.45
C GLN A 134 -8.51 -4.21 16.94
N ASP A 135 -8.50 -5.46 16.50
CA ASP A 135 -8.82 -5.78 15.11
C ASP A 135 -10.32 -5.51 14.90
N VAL A 136 -10.64 -4.78 13.85
CA VAL A 136 -12.01 -4.47 13.49
C VAL A 136 -12.42 -5.33 12.30
N LYS A 137 -13.44 -6.16 12.50
CA LYS A 137 -14.03 -6.91 11.42
C LYS A 137 -14.95 -6.01 10.59
N LEU A 138 -14.76 -6.03 9.27
CA LEU A 138 -15.63 -5.30 8.35
C LEU A 138 -17.00 -5.99 8.23
N ASN A 139 -18.03 -5.21 8.04
CA ASN A 139 -19.39 -5.68 7.78
C ASN A 139 -19.94 -5.04 6.50
N PHE A 140 -19.43 -5.51 5.36
CA PHE A 140 -19.87 -5.10 4.02
C PHE A 140 -20.17 -6.36 3.19
N PRO A 141 -21.30 -7.04 3.42
CA PRO A 141 -21.55 -8.37 2.86
C PRO A 141 -21.51 -8.43 1.32
N ASP A 142 -21.84 -7.33 0.65
CA ASP A 142 -21.95 -7.29 -0.82
C ASP A 142 -20.60 -7.24 -1.57
N ILE A 143 -19.48 -7.06 -0.86
CA ILE A 143 -18.15 -6.92 -1.48
C ILE A 143 -17.30 -8.18 -1.41
N TYR A 144 -17.75 -9.19 -0.67
CA TYR A 144 -17.01 -10.45 -0.50
C TYR A 144 -17.34 -11.44 -1.61
N ASP A 145 -16.33 -12.19 -2.03
CA ASP A 145 -16.51 -13.34 -2.89
C ASP A 145 -16.99 -14.58 -2.11
N LYS A 146 -17.11 -15.71 -2.81
CA LYS A 146 -17.54 -16.99 -2.22
C LYS A 146 -16.62 -17.49 -1.09
N ASP A 147 -15.36 -17.06 -1.11
CA ASP A 147 -14.33 -17.46 -0.13
C ASP A 147 -14.14 -16.40 0.97
N ASN A 148 -15.03 -15.42 1.06
CA ASN A 148 -14.98 -14.27 1.98
C ASN A 148 -13.77 -13.35 1.79
N TYR A 149 -13.27 -13.22 0.55
CA TYR A 149 -12.24 -12.27 0.18
C TYR A 149 -12.79 -11.09 -0.62
N ILE A 150 -12.16 -9.95 -0.45
CA ILE A 150 -12.37 -8.78 -1.30
C ILE A 150 -11.36 -8.85 -2.44
N LYS A 151 -11.82 -8.99 -3.67
CA LYS A 151 -10.95 -9.02 -4.86
C LYS A 151 -10.61 -7.60 -5.30
N LEU A 152 -9.33 -7.30 -5.34
CA LEU A 152 -8.80 -5.99 -5.68
C LEU A 152 -7.78 -6.12 -6.80
N ARG A 153 -7.67 -5.11 -7.67
CA ARG A 153 -6.76 -5.12 -8.81
C ARG A 153 -5.70 -4.04 -8.69
N VAL A 154 -4.45 -4.46 -8.69
CA VAL A 154 -3.30 -3.55 -8.78
C VAL A 154 -3.10 -3.13 -10.23
N LYS A 155 -3.09 -1.82 -10.49
CA LYS A 155 -3.00 -1.23 -11.83
C LYS A 155 -1.75 -0.42 -12.06
N SER A 156 -1.18 0.17 -11.01
CA SER A 156 0.03 0.98 -11.13
C SER A 156 0.94 0.87 -9.93
N ILE A 157 2.20 1.20 -10.15
CA ILE A 157 3.22 1.34 -9.11
C ILE A 157 3.71 2.79 -9.15
N GLU A 158 3.84 3.41 -8.00
CA GLU A 158 4.33 4.79 -7.89
C GLU A 158 5.48 4.91 -6.89
N ILE A 159 6.29 5.93 -7.08
CA ILE A 159 7.35 6.32 -6.15
C ILE A 159 6.95 7.65 -5.53
N TRP A 160 6.76 7.66 -4.21
CA TRP A 160 6.33 8.81 -3.44
C TRP A 160 7.45 9.33 -2.54
N LYS A 161 7.65 10.64 -2.55
CA LYS A 161 8.60 11.30 -1.63
C LYS A 161 7.97 11.48 -0.25
N LEU A 162 8.73 11.20 0.82
CA LEU A 162 8.30 11.38 2.21
C LEU A 162 9.12 12.47 2.93
N PRO A 163 8.57 13.15 3.92
CA PRO A 163 7.16 13.21 4.26
C PRO A 163 6.39 14.12 3.29
N THR A 164 5.23 13.71 2.91
CA THR A 164 4.33 14.56 2.13
C THR A 164 3.30 15.17 3.07
N VAL A 165 3.35 16.47 3.26
CA VAL A 165 2.52 17.16 4.26
C VAL A 165 1.04 17.25 3.83
N LYS A 166 0.73 17.19 2.53
CA LYS A 166 -0.65 17.43 2.07
C LYS A 166 -1.16 16.55 0.92
N LYS A 167 -0.28 16.01 0.10
CA LYS A 167 -0.61 15.02 -0.95
C LYS A 167 0.68 14.29 -1.30
N ASN A 168 0.62 12.99 -1.43
CA ASN A 168 1.73 12.25 -1.98
C ASN A 168 1.90 12.67 -3.44
N ILE A 169 2.98 13.36 -3.73
CA ILE A 169 3.31 13.75 -5.11
C ILE A 169 4.16 12.62 -5.66
N PRO A 170 3.68 11.88 -6.68
CA PRO A 170 4.46 10.84 -7.30
C PRO A 170 5.66 11.47 -8.03
N ILE A 171 6.85 10.95 -7.78
CA ILE A 171 8.04 11.28 -8.56
C ILE A 171 7.97 10.59 -9.91
N LYS A 172 7.49 9.35 -9.90
CA LYS A 172 7.28 8.53 -11.09
C LYS A 172 6.12 7.58 -10.88
N SER A 173 5.36 7.37 -11.96
CA SER A 173 4.25 6.43 -12.01
C SER A 173 4.46 5.42 -13.14
N TYR A 174 4.19 4.16 -12.87
CA TYR A 174 4.28 3.05 -13.80
C TYR A 174 2.90 2.41 -13.94
N THR A 175 2.24 2.66 -15.05
CA THR A 175 0.99 1.96 -15.36
C THR A 175 1.29 0.55 -15.83
N LEU A 176 0.76 -0.44 -15.13
CA LEU A 176 0.90 -1.84 -15.51
C LEU A 176 0.01 -2.16 -16.70
N LYS A 177 0.56 -2.86 -17.68
CA LYS A 177 -0.19 -3.30 -18.86
C LYS A 177 -1.24 -4.34 -18.45
N ASP A 178 -2.33 -4.41 -19.16
CA ASP A 178 -3.29 -5.49 -19.01
C ASP A 178 -2.77 -6.79 -19.70
N PHE A 179 -3.40 -7.92 -19.35
CA PHE A 179 -3.13 -9.21 -19.98
C PHE A 179 -3.74 -9.24 -21.39
#